data_3c12a5a2324bb0a056325d4ee95a810e
#
_entry.id   3c12a5a2324bb0a056325d4ee95a810e
#
_cell.length_a   1.000
_cell.length_b   1.000
_cell.length_c   1.000
_cell.angle_alpha   90.00
_cell.angle_beta   90.00
_cell.angle_gamma   90.00
#
_symmetry.space_group_name_H-M   'P 1'
#
loop_
_entity.id
_entity.type
_entity.pdbx_description
1 polymer ?
#
loop_
_entity_poly.entity_id
_entity_poly.type
_entity_poly.pdbx_seq_one_letter_code
_entity_poly.pdbx_strand_id
1 'polypeptide(L)'
;SRDTQRHARGHINAMGAHIARLLKAQRSVMLQPYLDRVDEVGETALIHFDGAYSHSIRKGALLRADEGPTDQLYAPETIEAREPSADERALALRVLAALPFKSAPAYARVDLIRADDGSPVLLELELAEPSLFFNHCPGSAERFARTVLAHCMG
;
A
#
# COMPACT_ATOMS: atom_id res chain seq x y z
N SER A 1 7.75 -1.31 -7.99
CA SER A 1 7.95 -2.65 -8.63
C SER A 1 8.56 -2.47 -10.01
N ARG A 2 9.59 -3.25 -10.32
CA ARG A 2 10.23 -3.21 -11.63
C ARG A 2 9.24 -3.68 -12.72
N ASP A 3 9.25 -3.00 -13.89
CA ASP A 3 8.35 -3.26 -15.03
C ASP A 3 6.85 -3.03 -14.75
N THR A 4 6.49 -2.32 -13.70
CA THR A 4 5.11 -1.87 -13.50
C THR A 4 4.82 -0.72 -14.46
N GLN A 5 3.66 -0.75 -15.12
CA GLN A 5 3.26 0.27 -16.08
C GLN A 5 1.75 0.50 -16.03
N ARG A 6 1.33 1.76 -16.09
CA ARG A 6 -0.06 2.14 -16.32
C ARG A 6 -0.31 2.24 -17.83
N HIS A 7 -1.39 1.60 -18.29
CA HIS A 7 -1.87 1.71 -19.66
C HIS A 7 -3.18 2.51 -19.66
N ALA A 8 -3.28 3.50 -20.54
CA ALA A 8 -4.52 4.24 -20.73
C ALA A 8 -5.64 3.32 -21.25
N ARG A 9 -6.89 3.64 -20.85
CA ARG A 9 -8.07 2.94 -21.37
C ARG A 9 -8.09 3.01 -22.89
N GLY A 10 -8.25 1.86 -23.56
CA GLY A 10 -8.23 1.75 -25.03
C GLY A 10 -6.88 1.37 -25.64
N HIS A 11 -5.77 1.46 -24.93
CA HIS A 11 -4.45 1.04 -25.42
C HIS A 11 -4.21 -0.49 -25.26
N ILE A 12 -5.21 -1.30 -25.63
CA ILE A 12 -5.24 -2.76 -25.42
C ILE A 12 -4.05 -3.45 -26.11
N ASN A 13 -3.65 -3.00 -27.30
CA ASN A 13 -2.52 -3.58 -28.03
C ASN A 13 -1.18 -3.37 -27.30
N ALA A 14 -0.94 -2.16 -26.76
CA ALA A 14 0.25 -1.86 -26.00
C ALA A 14 0.30 -2.65 -24.69
N MET A 15 -0.83 -2.74 -23.99
CA MET A 15 -0.97 -3.57 -22.79
C MET A 15 -0.72 -5.05 -23.10
N GLY A 16 -1.31 -5.58 -24.17
CA GLY A 16 -1.12 -6.96 -24.60
C GLY A 16 0.34 -7.27 -24.94
N ALA A 17 1.03 -6.37 -25.66
CA ALA A 17 2.46 -6.51 -25.97
C ALA A 17 3.32 -6.50 -24.69
N HIS A 18 3.02 -5.64 -23.71
CA HIS A 18 3.72 -5.61 -22.43
C HIS A 18 3.54 -6.92 -21.66
N ILE A 19 2.30 -7.41 -21.51
CA ILE A 19 2.00 -8.69 -20.88
C ILE A 19 2.75 -9.83 -21.57
N ALA A 20 2.68 -9.92 -22.90
CA ALA A 20 3.34 -10.96 -23.68
C ALA A 20 4.86 -10.96 -23.47
N ARG A 21 5.49 -9.77 -23.40
CA ARG A 21 6.92 -9.62 -23.09
C ARG A 21 7.27 -10.19 -21.72
N LEU A 22 6.49 -9.90 -20.69
CA LEU A 22 6.71 -10.38 -19.33
C LEU A 22 6.53 -11.91 -19.23
N LEU A 23 5.47 -12.45 -19.82
CA LEU A 23 5.21 -13.89 -19.86
C LEU A 23 6.32 -14.64 -20.61
N LYS A 24 6.82 -14.11 -21.74
CA LYS A 24 7.96 -14.68 -22.47
C LYS A 24 9.23 -14.73 -21.62
N ALA A 25 9.40 -13.75 -20.72
CA ALA A 25 10.50 -13.74 -19.74
C ALA A 25 10.23 -14.63 -18.50
N GLN A 26 9.23 -15.52 -18.57
CA GLN A 26 8.82 -16.43 -17.48
C GLN A 26 8.44 -15.71 -16.19
N ARG A 27 7.89 -14.50 -16.30
CA ARG A 27 7.42 -13.72 -15.13
C ARG A 27 5.92 -13.86 -14.96
N SER A 28 5.47 -13.90 -13.73
CA SER A 28 4.05 -13.74 -13.38
C SER A 28 3.62 -12.29 -13.64
N VAL A 29 2.38 -12.11 -14.08
CA VAL A 29 1.79 -10.79 -14.36
C VAL A 29 0.55 -10.62 -13.51
N MET A 30 0.47 -9.50 -12.79
CA MET A 30 -0.73 -9.04 -12.13
C MET A 30 -1.33 -7.89 -12.97
N LEU A 31 -2.61 -7.98 -13.28
CA LEU A 31 -3.37 -6.94 -13.97
C LEU A 31 -4.52 -6.49 -13.08
N GLN A 32 -4.62 -5.19 -12.84
CA GLN A 32 -5.68 -4.61 -12.01
C GLN A 32 -6.19 -3.29 -12.61
N PRO A 33 -7.45 -2.91 -12.37
CA PRO A 33 -7.95 -1.60 -12.74
C PRO A 33 -7.13 -0.50 -12.04
N TYR A 34 -6.84 0.58 -12.76
CA TYR A 34 -6.28 1.77 -12.16
C TYR A 34 -7.41 2.65 -11.64
N LEU A 35 -7.32 3.05 -10.38
CA LEU A 35 -8.29 3.95 -9.75
C LEU A 35 -7.74 5.39 -9.82
N ASP A 36 -8.30 6.18 -10.74
CA ASP A 36 -7.75 7.49 -11.14
C ASP A 36 -7.66 8.49 -9.96
N ARG A 37 -8.49 8.33 -8.92
CA ARG A 37 -8.43 9.20 -7.73
C ARG A 37 -7.11 9.14 -6.95
N VAL A 38 -6.30 8.10 -7.15
CA VAL A 38 -4.96 8.02 -6.54
C VAL A 38 -4.06 9.16 -7.02
N ASP A 39 -4.27 9.66 -8.25
CA ASP A 39 -3.47 10.75 -8.81
C ASP A 39 -3.68 12.07 -8.04
N GLU A 40 -4.87 12.29 -7.47
CA GLU A 40 -5.24 13.49 -6.73
C GLU A 40 -5.06 13.31 -5.22
N VAL A 41 -5.62 12.24 -4.69
CA VAL A 41 -5.71 12.00 -3.24
C VAL A 41 -4.48 11.29 -2.70
N GLY A 42 -3.82 10.47 -3.53
CA GLY A 42 -2.74 9.56 -3.14
C GLY A 42 -3.27 8.32 -2.44
N GLU A 43 -2.36 7.57 -1.88
CA GLU A 43 -2.59 6.36 -1.09
C GLU A 43 -2.44 6.69 0.39
N THR A 44 -3.30 6.16 1.24
CA THR A 44 -3.18 6.25 2.70
C THR A 44 -2.68 4.94 3.26
N ALA A 45 -1.48 4.93 3.84
CA ALA A 45 -0.92 3.78 4.53
C ALA A 45 -1.14 3.92 6.03
N LEU A 46 -1.91 3.01 6.63
CA LEU A 46 -2.19 2.97 8.06
C LEU A 46 -1.33 1.92 8.74
N ILE A 47 -0.52 2.35 9.71
CA ILE A 47 0.39 1.49 10.45
C ILE A 47 -0.26 1.10 11.79
N HIS A 48 -0.27 -0.19 12.07
CA HIS A 48 -0.81 -0.78 13.28
C HIS A 48 0.27 -1.59 14.02
N PHE A 49 0.27 -1.52 15.34
CA PHE A 49 1.11 -2.34 16.21
C PHE A 49 0.20 -3.12 17.16
N ASP A 50 0.34 -4.43 17.18
CA ASP A 50 -0.52 -5.36 17.96
C ASP A 50 -2.02 -5.09 17.75
N GLY A 51 -2.40 -4.84 16.50
CA GLY A 51 -3.77 -4.50 16.10
C GLY A 51 -4.22 -3.07 16.40
N ALA A 52 -3.48 -2.32 17.23
CA ALA A 52 -3.80 -0.94 17.54
C ALA A 52 -3.25 0.03 16.50
N TYR A 53 -4.05 1.01 16.08
CA TYR A 53 -3.59 2.09 15.19
C TYR A 53 -2.46 2.90 15.84
N SER A 54 -1.37 3.10 15.10
CA SER A 54 -0.22 3.89 15.53
C SER A 54 -0.15 5.25 14.84
N HIS A 55 -0.08 5.26 13.52
CA HIS A 55 0.04 6.45 12.69
C HIS A 55 -0.25 6.11 11.23
N SER A 56 -0.30 7.12 10.38
CA SER A 56 -0.43 6.93 8.95
C SER A 56 0.33 7.98 8.16
N ILE A 57 0.58 7.64 6.91
CA ILE A 57 1.21 8.51 5.92
C ILE A 57 0.38 8.53 4.63
N ARG A 58 0.60 9.57 3.83
CA ARG A 58 0.15 9.64 2.45
C ARG A 58 1.33 9.37 1.53
N LYS A 59 1.14 8.49 0.56
CA LYS A 59 2.05 8.31 -0.58
C LYS A 59 1.43 8.99 -1.80
N GLY A 60 2.22 9.76 -2.54
CA GLY A 60 1.82 10.32 -3.83
C GLY A 60 1.67 9.23 -4.90
N ALA A 61 0.99 9.55 -6.02
CA ALA A 61 0.88 8.63 -7.14
C ALA A 61 2.25 8.33 -7.74
N LEU A 62 2.53 7.03 -7.98
CA LEU A 62 3.78 6.53 -8.53
C LEU A 62 3.78 6.44 -10.06
N LEU A 63 2.62 6.13 -10.63
CA LEU A 63 2.50 5.80 -12.04
C LEU A 63 1.80 6.92 -12.80
N ARG A 64 2.47 7.48 -13.79
CA ARG A 64 1.86 8.41 -14.74
C ARG A 64 1.38 7.65 -15.97
N ALA A 65 0.26 8.11 -16.55
CA ALA A 65 -0.23 7.55 -17.81
C ALA A 65 0.82 7.74 -18.91
N ASP A 66 1.01 6.69 -19.71
CA ASP A 66 1.86 6.69 -20.92
C ASP A 66 3.38 6.90 -20.67
N GLU A 67 3.82 6.92 -19.41
CA GLU A 67 5.22 6.69 -19.08
C GLU A 67 5.54 5.20 -19.24
N GLY A 68 6.70 4.89 -19.80
CA GLY A 68 7.16 3.51 -19.98
C GLY A 68 7.24 2.72 -18.66
N PRO A 69 7.60 1.44 -18.73
CA PRO A 69 7.78 0.62 -17.52
C PRO A 69 8.80 1.24 -16.58
N THR A 70 8.53 1.21 -15.28
CA THR A 70 9.47 1.68 -14.27
C THR A 70 10.70 0.77 -14.23
N ASP A 71 11.88 1.36 -14.45
CA ASP A 71 13.17 0.64 -14.37
C ASP A 71 13.72 0.61 -12.93
N GLN A 72 13.21 1.48 -12.06
CA GLN A 72 13.69 1.61 -10.69
C GLN A 72 12.89 0.72 -9.74
N LEU A 73 13.57 0.08 -8.81
CA LEU A 73 12.96 -0.70 -7.74
C LEU A 73 12.13 0.20 -6.80
N TYR A 74 12.59 1.45 -6.64
CA TYR A 74 11.95 2.50 -5.85
C TYR A 74 11.94 3.79 -6.66
N ALA A 75 10.75 4.21 -7.13
CA ALA A 75 10.57 5.55 -7.63
C ALA A 75 10.53 6.53 -6.43
N PRO A 76 11.03 7.77 -6.57
CA PRO A 76 10.91 8.77 -5.51
C PRO A 76 9.43 9.07 -5.25
N GLU A 77 8.95 8.67 -4.08
CA GLU A 77 7.59 8.93 -3.62
C GLU A 77 7.56 10.18 -2.73
N THR A 78 6.55 11.00 -2.90
CA THR A 78 6.25 12.04 -1.91
C THR A 78 5.52 11.39 -0.75
N ILE A 79 6.17 11.33 0.41
CA ILE A 79 5.61 10.74 1.63
C ILE A 79 5.41 11.82 2.67
N GLU A 80 4.19 11.93 3.18
CA GLU A 80 3.80 12.94 4.17
C GLU A 80 3.00 12.30 5.30
N ALA A 81 3.14 12.83 6.53
CA ALA A 81 2.28 12.43 7.63
C ALA A 81 0.81 12.78 7.29
N ARG A 82 -0.13 11.89 7.57
CA ARG A 82 -1.55 12.06 7.29
C ARG A 82 -2.40 11.53 8.41
N GLU A 83 -3.44 12.27 8.77
CA GLU A 83 -4.53 11.77 9.61
C GLU A 83 -5.55 11.04 8.72
N PRO A 84 -5.82 9.74 8.93
CA PRO A 84 -6.78 9.00 8.12
C PRO A 84 -8.20 9.39 8.52
N SER A 85 -9.12 9.36 7.55
CA SER A 85 -10.54 9.60 7.80
C SER A 85 -11.18 8.46 8.59
N ALA A 86 -12.38 8.70 9.12
CA ALA A 86 -13.10 7.71 9.92
C ALA A 86 -13.43 6.42 9.13
N ASP A 87 -13.76 6.54 7.85
CA ASP A 87 -14.06 5.40 6.96
C ASP A 87 -12.80 4.60 6.61
N GLU A 88 -11.64 5.26 6.43
CA GLU A 88 -10.34 4.60 6.25
C GLU A 88 -9.96 3.80 7.50
N ARG A 89 -10.10 4.38 8.70
CA ARG A 89 -9.88 3.67 9.97
C ARG A 89 -10.81 2.46 10.12
N ALA A 90 -12.10 2.63 9.81
CA ALA A 90 -13.07 1.57 9.90
C ALA A 90 -12.77 0.42 8.91
N LEU A 91 -12.33 0.74 7.69
CA LEU A 91 -11.92 -0.28 6.73
C LEU A 91 -10.68 -1.02 7.20
N ALA A 92 -9.64 -0.31 7.66
CA ALA A 92 -8.42 -0.93 8.15
C ALA A 92 -8.69 -1.92 9.30
N LEU A 93 -9.54 -1.55 10.26
CA LEU A 93 -9.93 -2.46 11.34
C LEU A 93 -10.67 -3.70 10.83
N ARG A 94 -11.56 -3.56 9.84
CA ARG A 94 -12.23 -4.72 9.21
C ARG A 94 -11.24 -5.64 8.49
N VAL A 95 -10.25 -5.06 7.80
CA VAL A 95 -9.18 -5.82 7.13
C VAL A 95 -8.39 -6.65 8.15
N LEU A 96 -7.96 -6.03 9.25
CA LEU A 96 -7.21 -6.73 10.30
C LEU A 96 -8.07 -7.80 11.00
N ALA A 97 -9.36 -7.53 11.24
CA ALA A 97 -10.27 -8.49 11.84
C ALA A 97 -10.57 -9.70 10.94
N ALA A 98 -10.37 -9.58 9.62
CA ALA A 98 -10.56 -10.67 8.66
C ALA A 98 -9.32 -11.61 8.54
N LEU A 99 -8.22 -11.28 9.22
CA LEU A 99 -7.03 -12.13 9.18
C LEU A 99 -7.29 -13.49 9.86
N PRO A 100 -6.77 -14.60 9.29
CA PRO A 100 -6.98 -15.95 9.83
C PRO A 100 -6.08 -16.26 11.03
N PHE A 101 -5.70 -15.25 11.81
CA PHE A 101 -4.83 -15.39 12.97
C PHE A 101 -5.64 -15.36 14.27
N LYS A 102 -5.17 -16.09 15.28
CA LYS A 102 -5.80 -16.09 16.63
C LYS A 102 -5.50 -14.81 17.42
N SER A 103 -4.38 -14.16 17.11
CA SER A 103 -3.92 -12.91 17.73
C SER A 103 -3.57 -11.90 16.65
N ALA A 104 -3.62 -10.63 16.98
CA ALA A 104 -3.15 -9.58 16.08
C ALA A 104 -1.67 -9.78 15.74
N PRO A 105 -1.23 -9.47 14.52
CA PRO A 105 0.19 -9.45 14.19
C PRO A 105 0.89 -8.32 14.97
N ALA A 106 2.17 -8.52 15.29
CA ALA A 106 2.97 -7.51 15.98
C ALA A 106 2.98 -6.16 15.27
N TYR A 107 2.89 -6.19 13.97
CA TYR A 107 2.71 -5.01 13.12
C TYR A 107 1.93 -5.36 11.85
N ALA A 108 1.29 -4.37 11.28
CA ALA A 108 0.64 -4.43 9.97
C ALA A 108 0.65 -3.05 9.31
N ARG A 109 0.74 -3.01 7.99
CA ARG A 109 0.46 -1.82 7.19
C ARG A 109 -0.71 -2.10 6.26
N VAL A 110 -1.75 -1.28 6.36
CA VAL A 110 -2.95 -1.36 5.53
C VAL A 110 -2.93 -0.17 4.58
N ASP A 111 -2.72 -0.43 3.30
CA ASP A 111 -2.63 0.59 2.27
C ASP A 111 -3.98 0.71 1.56
N LEU A 112 -4.54 1.90 1.59
CA LEU A 112 -5.88 2.21 1.08
C LEU A 112 -5.81 3.28 -0.02
N ILE A 113 -6.67 3.13 -1.02
CA ILE A 113 -6.93 4.15 -2.04
C ILE A 113 -8.41 4.48 -2.11
N ARG A 114 -8.77 5.57 -2.80
CA ARG A 114 -10.18 5.95 -3.00
C ARG A 114 -10.70 5.41 -4.32
N ALA A 115 -11.83 4.70 -4.29
CA ALA A 115 -12.60 4.36 -5.47
C ALA A 115 -13.26 5.61 -6.11
N ASP A 116 -13.85 5.45 -7.28
CA ASP A 116 -14.48 6.56 -8.02
C ASP A 116 -15.63 7.22 -7.24
N ASP A 117 -16.37 6.45 -6.43
CA ASP A 117 -17.44 6.92 -5.56
C ASP A 117 -16.92 7.60 -4.27
N GLY A 118 -15.60 7.63 -4.08
CA GLY A 118 -14.95 8.20 -2.91
C GLY A 118 -14.81 7.26 -1.73
N SER A 119 -15.36 6.04 -1.78
CA SER A 119 -15.18 5.05 -0.71
C SER A 119 -13.74 4.55 -0.63
N PRO A 120 -13.20 4.24 0.56
CA PRO A 120 -11.89 3.63 0.67
C PRO A 120 -11.94 2.17 0.26
N VAL A 121 -10.92 1.72 -0.48
CA VAL A 121 -10.72 0.33 -0.87
C VAL A 121 -9.31 -0.13 -0.50
N LEU A 122 -9.18 -1.41 -0.17
CA LEU A 122 -7.90 -2.02 0.13
C LEU A 122 -7.07 -2.14 -1.16
N LEU A 123 -5.88 -1.56 -1.14
CA LEU A 123 -4.88 -1.73 -2.18
C LEU A 123 -3.92 -2.86 -1.81
N GLU A 124 -3.36 -2.79 -0.62
CA GLU A 124 -2.36 -3.74 -0.14
C GLU A 124 -2.45 -3.94 1.38
N LEU A 125 -2.11 -5.15 1.82
CA LEU A 125 -1.92 -5.48 3.23
C LEU A 125 -0.54 -6.09 3.40
N GLU A 126 0.35 -5.38 4.11
CA GLU A 126 1.70 -5.85 4.38
C GLU A 126 1.84 -6.31 5.84
N LEU A 127 2.18 -7.59 6.00
CA LEU A 127 2.39 -8.25 7.29
C LEU A 127 3.83 -8.74 7.49
N ALA A 128 4.65 -8.65 6.42
CA ALA A 128 6.06 -9.01 6.43
C ALA A 128 6.87 -7.92 5.74
N GLU A 129 7.89 -7.41 6.43
CA GLU A 129 8.86 -6.41 5.94
C GLU A 129 8.28 -5.05 5.46
N PRO A 130 7.14 -4.54 5.98
CA PRO A 130 6.65 -3.23 5.57
C PRO A 130 7.60 -2.12 5.99
N SER A 131 7.69 -1.07 5.19
CA SER A 131 8.20 0.21 5.67
C SER A 131 7.21 0.78 6.69
N LEU A 132 7.68 1.07 7.90
CA LEU A 132 6.85 1.54 9.01
C LEU A 132 6.87 3.06 9.20
N PHE A 133 7.62 3.78 8.37
CA PHE A 133 7.61 5.25 8.27
C PHE A 133 7.79 5.99 9.62
N PHE A 134 8.65 5.50 10.49
CA PHE A 134 8.89 6.06 11.84
C PHE A 134 9.25 7.55 11.84
N ASN A 135 9.94 8.00 10.79
CA ASN A 135 10.34 9.39 10.61
C ASN A 135 9.16 10.36 10.42
N HIS A 136 7.95 9.85 10.14
CA HIS A 136 6.74 10.66 9.96
C HIS A 136 5.85 10.72 11.20
N CYS A 137 6.23 10.04 12.30
CA CYS A 137 5.48 10.07 13.56
C CYS A 137 6.41 9.96 14.77
N PRO A 138 6.72 11.06 15.47
CA PRO A 138 7.52 11.03 16.68
C PRO A 138 6.99 10.02 17.71
N GLY A 139 7.88 9.26 18.34
CA GLY A 139 7.55 8.25 19.33
C GLY A 139 6.99 6.92 18.77
N SER A 140 6.83 6.79 17.45
CA SER A 140 6.33 5.55 16.85
C SER A 140 7.35 4.40 16.95
N ALA A 141 8.63 4.69 16.84
CA ALA A 141 9.70 3.70 17.01
C ALA A 141 9.71 3.10 18.43
N GLU A 142 9.53 3.92 19.45
CA GLU A 142 9.45 3.45 20.84
C GLU A 142 8.18 2.61 21.08
N ARG A 143 7.04 3.00 20.50
CA ARG A 143 5.82 2.17 20.57
C ARG A 143 6.05 0.80 19.92
N PHE A 144 6.66 0.77 18.75
CA PHE A 144 7.00 -0.46 18.05
C PHE A 144 7.96 -1.34 18.88
N ALA A 145 9.03 -0.75 19.43
CA ALA A 145 9.98 -1.48 20.28
C ALA A 145 9.30 -2.14 21.48
N ARG A 146 8.38 -1.44 22.15
CA ARG A 146 7.59 -2.02 23.27
C ARG A 146 6.73 -3.19 22.81
N THR A 147 6.08 -3.08 21.63
CA THR A 147 5.29 -4.17 21.06
C THR A 147 6.16 -5.41 20.81
N VAL A 148 7.32 -5.22 20.15
CA VAL A 148 8.24 -6.34 19.87
C VAL A 148 8.72 -7.00 21.16
N LEU A 149 9.11 -6.21 22.16
CA LEU A 149 9.53 -6.75 23.47
C LEU A 149 8.42 -7.57 24.13
N ALA A 150 7.17 -7.10 24.10
CA ALA A 150 6.04 -7.85 24.65
C ALA A 150 5.85 -9.20 23.95
N HIS A 151 5.98 -9.26 22.63
CA HIS A 151 5.91 -10.51 21.87
C HIS A 151 7.10 -11.47 22.12
N CYS A 152 8.27 -10.96 22.48
CA CYS A 152 9.44 -11.79 22.79
C CYS A 152 9.42 -12.38 24.22
N MET A 153 8.65 -11.77 25.13
CA MET A 153 8.63 -12.16 26.54
C MET A 153 7.39 -12.98 26.95
N GLY A 154 6.41 -13.13 26.07
CA GLY A 154 5.21 -13.93 26.25
C GLY A 154 5.27 -15.23 25.50
#